data_1bae689c5e036b6a8e47567de93129f4
#
_entry.id   1bae689c5e036b6a8e47567de93129f4
#
_cell.length_a   1.000
_cell.length_b   1.000
_cell.length_c   1.000
_cell.angle_alpha   90.00
_cell.angle_beta   90.00
_cell.angle_gamma   90.00
#
_symmetry.space_group_name_H-M   'P 1'
#
loop_
_entity.id
_entity.type
_entity.pdbx_description
1 polymer ?
#
loop_
_entity_poly.entity_id
_entity_poly.type
_entity_poly.pdbx_seq_one_letter_code
_entity_poly.pdbx_strand_id
1 'polypeptide(L)' 'TLLDDQAKRDELAQLNLLACRKARSATAYQSAREYATVALQLLGTDAWQRQYDMTLALHNLGAEVAFLVADFEQMEQWI' A
#
# COMPACT_ATOMS: atom_id res chain seq x y z
N THR A 1 -2.43 -16.52 19.75
CA THR A 1 -1.66 -17.48 18.94
C THR A 1 -1.09 -16.79 17.71
N LEU A 2 -0.12 -17.43 17.07
CA LEU A 2 0.51 -16.89 15.86
C LEU A 2 -0.53 -16.70 14.74
N LEU A 3 -1.50 -17.60 14.63
CA LEU A 3 -2.56 -17.51 13.63
C LEU A 3 -3.46 -16.31 13.89
N ASP A 4 -3.81 -16.05 15.14
CA ASP A 4 -4.63 -14.90 15.51
C ASP A 4 -3.89 -13.59 15.25
N ASP A 5 -2.59 -13.55 15.56
CA ASP A 5 -1.78 -12.36 15.31
C ASP A 5 -1.68 -12.05 13.81
N GLN A 6 -1.49 -13.09 12.99
CA GLN A 6 -1.42 -12.90 11.54
C GLN A 6 -2.77 -12.48 10.97
N ALA A 7 -3.86 -13.02 11.48
CA ALA A 7 -5.21 -12.62 11.04
C ALA A 7 -5.46 -11.14 11.33
N LYS A 8 -5.05 -10.67 12.50
CA LYS A 8 -5.17 -9.25 12.85
C LYS A 8 -4.31 -8.37 11.96
N ARG A 9 -3.09 -8.81 11.65
CA ARG A 9 -2.20 -8.09 10.75
C ARG A 9 -2.79 -8.02 9.35
N ASP A 10 -3.42 -9.10 8.87
CA ASP A 10 -4.09 -9.12 7.58
C ASP A 10 -5.27 -8.14 7.55
N GLU A 11 -6.03 -8.04 8.63
CA GLU A 11 -7.11 -7.06 8.75
C GLU A 11 -6.57 -5.63 8.69
N LEU A 12 -5.48 -5.36 9.40
CA LEU A 12 -4.83 -4.04 9.36
C LEU A 12 -4.30 -3.74 7.97
N ALA A 13 -3.75 -4.75 7.28
CA ALA A 13 -3.29 -4.57 5.90
C ALA A 13 -4.44 -4.20 4.99
N GLN A 14 -5.60 -4.83 5.16
CA GLN A 14 -6.81 -4.51 4.39
C GLN A 14 -7.24 -3.06 4.63
N LEU A 15 -7.23 -2.60 5.88
CA LEU A 15 -7.56 -1.22 6.21
C LEU A 15 -6.56 -0.24 5.58
N ASN A 16 -5.28 -0.58 5.58
CA ASN A 16 -4.26 0.25 4.93
C ASN A 16 -4.44 0.28 3.41
N LEU A 17 -4.87 -0.83 2.80
CA LEU A 17 -5.19 -0.85 1.37
C LEU A 17 -6.32 0.12 1.05
N LEU A 18 -7.39 0.10 1.85
CA LEU A 18 -8.51 1.03 1.67
C LEU A 18 -8.07 2.48 1.86
N ALA A 19 -7.24 2.74 2.87
CA ALA A 19 -6.69 4.07 3.11
C ALA A 19 -5.81 4.52 1.96
N CYS A 20 -5.02 3.60 1.39
CA CYS A 20 -4.17 3.89 0.23
C CYS A 20 -5.02 4.32 -0.97
N ARG A 21 -6.09 3.59 -1.26
CA ARG A 21 -6.99 3.92 -2.36
C ARG A 21 -7.64 5.28 -2.16
N LYS A 22 -8.07 5.58 -0.93
CA LYS A 22 -8.66 6.86 -0.57
C LYS A 22 -7.66 8.00 -0.75
N ALA A 23 -6.45 7.81 -0.26
CA ALA A 23 -5.39 8.80 -0.37
C ALA A 23 -5.05 9.10 -1.84
N ARG A 24 -4.99 8.04 -2.67
CA ARG A 24 -4.74 8.20 -4.11
C ARG A 24 -5.84 9.04 -4.75
N SER A 25 -7.11 8.76 -4.43
CA SER A 25 -8.25 9.50 -4.97
C SER A 25 -8.23 10.97 -4.56
N ALA A 26 -7.69 11.26 -3.38
CA ALA A 26 -7.55 12.62 -2.86
C ALA A 26 -6.23 13.28 -3.29
N THR A 27 -5.48 12.66 -4.17
CA THR A 27 -4.16 13.11 -4.64
C THR A 27 -3.11 13.23 -3.52
N ALA A 28 -3.33 12.58 -2.39
CA ALA A 28 -2.38 12.51 -1.28
C ALA A 28 -1.41 11.35 -1.53
N TYR A 29 -0.57 11.47 -2.54
CA TYR A 29 0.24 10.35 -3.05
C TYR A 29 1.30 9.88 -2.06
N GLN A 30 1.90 10.79 -1.29
CA GLN A 30 2.86 10.42 -0.25
C GLN A 30 2.21 9.54 0.82
N SER A 31 1.03 9.95 1.30
CA SER A 31 0.27 9.16 2.26
C SER A 31 -0.13 7.81 1.69
N ALA A 32 -0.58 7.77 0.43
CA ALA A 32 -0.94 6.53 -0.25
C ALA A 32 0.26 5.57 -0.29
N ARG A 33 1.44 6.06 -0.61
CA ARG A 33 2.66 5.27 -0.64
C ARG A 33 2.97 4.67 0.73
N GLU A 34 2.84 5.47 1.78
CA GLU A 34 3.08 5.01 3.15
C GLU A 34 2.09 3.92 3.55
N TYR A 35 0.81 4.08 3.24
CA TYR A 35 -0.20 3.06 3.53
C TYR A 35 0.10 1.75 2.80
N ALA A 36 0.48 1.81 1.54
CA ALA A 36 0.83 0.60 0.77
C ALA A 36 2.04 -0.11 1.38
N THR A 37 3.06 0.65 1.76
CA THR A 37 4.28 0.11 2.38
C THR A 37 3.96 -0.59 3.70
N VAL A 38 3.17 0.05 4.56
CA VAL A 38 2.78 -0.53 5.85
C VAL A 38 1.95 -1.80 5.64
N ALA A 39 1.01 -1.78 4.69
CA ALA A 39 0.19 -2.94 4.39
C ALA A 39 1.03 -4.14 3.96
N LEU A 40 2.01 -3.93 3.09
CA LEU A 40 2.90 -5.00 2.64
C LEU A 40 3.73 -5.55 3.79
N GLN A 41 4.20 -4.70 4.68
CA GLN A 41 4.94 -5.14 5.88
C GLN A 41 4.07 -5.99 6.80
N LEU A 42 2.81 -5.61 6.97
CA LEU A 42 1.87 -6.34 7.83
C LEU A 42 1.56 -7.73 7.28
N LEU A 43 1.52 -7.89 5.95
CA LEU A 43 1.22 -9.19 5.33
C LEU A 43 2.36 -10.20 5.51
N GLY A 44 3.60 -9.76 5.60
CA GLY A 44 4.73 -10.63 5.86
C GLY A 44 5.33 -11.25 4.61
N THR A 45 6.29 -12.17 4.82
CA THR A 45 7.09 -12.74 3.72
C THR A 45 6.37 -13.79 2.90
N ASP A 46 5.31 -14.41 3.44
CA ASP A 46 4.52 -15.43 2.76
C ASP A 46 3.23 -14.87 2.15
N ALA A 47 3.16 -13.55 1.99
CA ALA A 47 1.96 -12.86 1.54
C ALA A 47 1.46 -13.35 0.18
N TRP A 48 2.37 -13.62 -0.77
CA TRP A 48 2.01 -14.09 -2.10
C TRP A 48 1.28 -15.43 -2.08
N GLN A 49 1.58 -16.27 -1.09
CA GLN A 49 0.95 -17.60 -0.96
C GLN A 49 -0.39 -17.52 -0.22
N ARG A 50 -0.47 -16.69 0.82
CA ARG A 50 -1.65 -16.58 1.67
C ARG A 50 -2.68 -15.57 1.20
N GLN A 51 -2.22 -14.42 0.72
CA GLN A 51 -3.06 -13.28 0.36
C GLN A 51 -2.68 -12.76 -1.02
N TYR A 52 -2.77 -13.64 -2.01
CA TYR A 52 -2.31 -13.32 -3.38
C TYR A 52 -3.00 -12.09 -3.94
N ASP A 53 -4.34 -12.03 -3.86
CA ASP A 53 -5.11 -10.94 -4.46
C ASP A 53 -4.78 -9.59 -3.81
N MET A 54 -4.71 -9.57 -2.48
CA MET A 54 -4.39 -8.35 -1.74
C MET A 54 -2.95 -7.92 -2.02
N THR A 55 -2.02 -8.88 -2.05
CA THR A 55 -0.61 -8.61 -2.30
C THR A 55 -0.42 -8.03 -3.70
N LEU A 56 -1.07 -8.62 -4.70
CA LEU A 56 -1.02 -8.14 -6.07
C LEU A 56 -1.59 -6.73 -6.17
N ALA A 57 -2.74 -6.48 -5.53
CA ALA A 57 -3.36 -5.16 -5.52
C ALA A 57 -2.44 -4.11 -4.90
N LEU A 58 -1.78 -4.45 -3.79
CA LEU A 58 -0.86 -3.54 -3.10
C LEU A 58 0.38 -3.25 -3.94
N HIS A 59 0.95 -4.26 -4.62
CA HIS A 59 2.10 -4.04 -5.48
C HIS A 59 1.74 -3.17 -6.68
N ASN A 60 0.60 -3.42 -7.31
CA ASN A 60 0.15 -2.62 -8.45
C ASN A 60 -0.14 -1.17 -8.03
N LEU A 61 -0.87 -1.01 -6.94
CA LEU A 61 -1.23 0.31 -6.41
C LEU A 61 0.01 1.06 -5.91
N GLY A 62 0.90 0.36 -5.23
CA GLY A 62 2.16 0.93 -4.75
C GLY A 62 3.05 1.42 -5.89
N ALA A 63 3.15 0.63 -6.96
CA ALA A 63 3.93 1.02 -8.15
C ALA A 63 3.31 2.25 -8.82
N GLU A 64 1.99 2.28 -8.97
CA GLU A 64 1.28 3.42 -9.54
C GLU A 64 1.51 4.69 -8.71
N VAL A 65 1.36 4.59 -7.39
CA VAL A 65 1.53 5.71 -6.49
C VAL A 65 2.99 6.20 -6.49
N ALA A 66 3.95 5.27 -6.52
CA ALA A 66 5.36 5.63 -6.60
C ALA A 66 5.67 6.43 -7.87
N PHE A 67 5.07 6.03 -9.00
CA PHE A 67 5.20 6.76 -10.25
C PHE A 67 4.59 8.17 -10.13
N LEU A 68 3.41 8.27 -9.53
CA LEU A 68 2.73 9.56 -9.36
C LEU A 68 3.51 10.50 -8.43
N VAL A 69 4.13 9.97 -7.37
CA VAL A 69 4.97 10.77 -6.47
C VAL A 69 6.17 11.32 -7.22
N ALA A 70 6.85 10.48 -8.01
CA ALA A 70 8.02 10.91 -8.79
C ALA A 70 7.65 11.99 -9.81
N ASP A 71 6.52 11.82 -10.49
CA ASP A 71 6.02 12.77 -11.48
C ASP A 71 5.69 14.11 -10.84
N PHE A 72 5.03 14.08 -9.68
CA PHE A 72 4.68 15.29 -8.93
C PHE A 72 5.94 16.02 -8.47
N GLU A 73 6.93 15.31 -7.94
CA GLU A 73 8.20 15.89 -7.52
C GLU A 73 8.94 16.55 -8.69
N GLN A 74 8.93 15.93 -9.85
CA GLN A 74 9.53 16.51 -11.05
C GLN A 74 8.83 17.79 -11.46
N MET A 75 7.51 17.82 -11.39
CA MET A 75 6.75 19.03 -11.70
C MET A 75 7.14 20.19 -10.80
N GLU A 76 7.31 19.94 -9.50
CA GLU A 76 7.72 20.97 -8.55
C GLU A 76 9.09 21.54 -8.88
N GLN A 77 10.01 20.72 -9.41
CA GLN A 77 11.35 21.18 -9.75
C GLN A 77 11.35 22.14 -10.95
N TRP A 78 10.34 22.08 -11.80
CA TRP A 78 10.24 22.91 -12.99
C TRP A 78 9.49 24.24 -12.74
N ILE A 79 8.87 24.36 -11.60
CA ILE A 79 8.17 25.58 -11.18
C ILE A 79 9.09 26.45 -10.35
#